data_586523db0faae06f9a05bcc9a96de64e
#
_entry.id   586523db0faae06f9a05bcc9a96de64e
#
_cell.length_a   1.000
_cell.length_b   1.000
_cell.length_c   1.000
_cell.angle_alpha   90.00
_cell.angle_beta   90.00
_cell.angle_gamma   90.00
#
_symmetry.space_group_name_H-M   'P 1'
#
loop_
_entity.id
_entity.type
_entity.pdbx_description
1 polymer ?
#
loop_
_entity_poly.entity_id
_entity_poly.type
_entity_poly.pdbx_seq_one_letter_code
_entity_poly.pdbx_strand_id
1 'polypeptide(L)'
;MLVRRKPGERWLPVQIDDFEKWQASLLEESARRLGAVLAPSGRIHRWGFVGSPVTFRGQRAWLRVSPFLEHEMSRKAWRGTAEAAAIPGVSKPSLLHRIEWHAHGPSPVPVSAEVLTMVTDPVASRERFLRTAPDLPADWFRDLAASLAALRAYPTDRRFPVHDAEEYSYLLSATYRRPVPAGCVPAFGTEHIDLNWENITAPRFQILDMEHWCVAVTGYGAAYLYLTAFEVPAVAAHVRTALTDVLDTPSGRYAQLVAAALILRNLTRLPDPGGLAGRLHRYTDTLLV
;
A
#
# COMPACT_ATOMS: atom_id res chain seq x y z
N MET A 1 -15.83 9.34 -10.29
CA MET A 1 -14.49 8.85 -10.65
C MET A 1 -14.64 8.06 -11.95
N LEU A 2 -14.15 8.60 -13.08
CA LEU A 2 -14.29 7.95 -14.40
C LEU A 2 -13.23 6.86 -14.53
N VAL A 3 -13.65 5.61 -14.50
CA VAL A 3 -12.80 4.46 -14.83
C VAL A 3 -12.54 4.48 -16.34
N ARG A 4 -11.30 4.69 -16.77
CA ARG A 4 -10.92 4.61 -18.19
C ARG A 4 -10.94 3.16 -18.65
N ARG A 5 -11.69 2.89 -19.73
CA ARG A 5 -11.73 1.63 -20.47
C ARG A 5 -10.40 1.35 -21.17
N LYS A 6 -9.94 0.11 -21.12
CA LYS A 6 -9.09 -0.44 -22.17
C LYS A 6 -9.97 -1.05 -23.26
N PRO A 7 -9.63 -0.90 -24.55
CA PRO A 7 -10.41 -1.53 -25.62
C PRO A 7 -10.35 -3.05 -25.51
N GLY A 8 -11.51 -3.71 -25.43
CA GLY A 8 -11.65 -5.17 -25.42
C GLY A 8 -12.06 -5.82 -24.08
N GLU A 9 -12.20 -5.08 -22.99
CA GLU A 9 -12.60 -5.62 -21.68
C GLU A 9 -14.12 -5.79 -21.56
N ARG A 10 -14.55 -7.01 -21.17
CA ARG A 10 -15.93 -7.29 -20.75
C ARG A 10 -16.16 -6.69 -19.36
N TRP A 11 -17.19 -5.92 -19.22
CA TRP A 11 -17.61 -5.29 -17.98
C TRP A 11 -18.16 -6.28 -16.96
N LEU A 12 -17.92 -6.03 -15.66
CA LEU A 12 -18.92 -6.37 -14.64
C LEU A 12 -20.12 -5.43 -14.90
N PRO A 13 -21.33 -5.96 -15.12
CA PRO A 13 -22.49 -5.13 -15.41
C PRO A 13 -23.10 -4.57 -14.13
N VAL A 14 -22.32 -3.76 -13.37
CA VAL A 14 -22.78 -3.22 -12.10
C VAL A 14 -22.56 -1.72 -12.13
N GLN A 15 -23.62 -0.94 -12.04
CA GLN A 15 -23.56 0.50 -11.80
C GLN A 15 -22.91 0.75 -10.40
N ILE A 16 -22.31 1.92 -10.16
CA ILE A 16 -21.58 2.20 -8.92
C ILE A 16 -22.44 1.97 -7.68
N ASP A 17 -23.70 2.38 -7.70
CA ASP A 17 -24.65 2.15 -6.59
C ASP A 17 -24.96 0.67 -6.35
N ASP A 18 -24.93 -0.14 -7.38
CA ASP A 18 -25.11 -1.59 -7.27
C ASP A 18 -23.82 -2.29 -6.80
N PHE A 19 -22.64 -1.72 -7.08
CA PHE A 19 -21.38 -2.27 -6.61
C PHE A 19 -21.23 -2.15 -5.08
N GLU A 20 -21.54 -1.01 -4.50
CA GLU A 20 -21.53 -0.84 -3.04
C GLU A 20 -22.56 -1.72 -2.33
N LYS A 21 -23.76 -1.86 -2.91
CA LYS A 21 -24.78 -2.78 -2.41
C LYS A 21 -24.32 -4.23 -2.47
N TRP A 22 -23.68 -4.61 -3.58
CA TRP A 22 -23.08 -5.93 -3.72
C TRP A 22 -21.95 -6.15 -2.70
N GLN A 23 -21.03 -5.22 -2.53
CA GLN A 23 -20.02 -5.30 -1.48
C GLN A 23 -20.66 -5.42 -0.09
N ALA A 24 -21.71 -4.67 0.18
CA ALA A 24 -22.44 -4.75 1.46
C ALA A 24 -23.01 -6.17 1.68
N SER A 25 -23.58 -6.79 0.66
CA SER A 25 -24.09 -8.17 0.75
C SER A 25 -22.97 -9.19 1.00
N LEU A 26 -21.78 -8.99 0.40
CA LEU A 26 -20.62 -9.84 0.67
C LEU A 26 -20.15 -9.71 2.12
N LEU A 27 -20.17 -8.48 2.66
CA LEU A 27 -19.79 -8.21 4.05
C LEU A 27 -20.76 -8.91 5.02
N GLU A 28 -22.07 -8.77 4.80
CA GLU A 28 -23.12 -9.39 5.64
C GLU A 28 -23.04 -10.91 5.61
N GLU A 29 -22.88 -11.51 4.43
CA GLU A 29 -22.72 -12.95 4.29
C GLU A 29 -21.42 -13.45 4.94
N SER A 30 -20.31 -12.71 4.79
CA SER A 30 -19.04 -13.07 5.45
C SER A 30 -19.17 -12.99 6.96
N ALA A 31 -19.81 -11.95 7.51
CA ALA A 31 -20.05 -11.82 8.94
C ALA A 31 -20.89 -13.00 9.48
N ARG A 32 -21.97 -13.36 8.76
CA ARG A 32 -22.82 -14.51 9.09
C ARG A 32 -22.03 -15.83 9.12
N ARG A 33 -21.19 -16.08 8.10
CA ARG A 33 -20.35 -17.29 8.01
C ARG A 33 -19.33 -17.39 9.14
N LEU A 34 -18.82 -16.24 9.57
CA LEU A 34 -17.84 -16.12 10.65
C LEU A 34 -18.45 -16.12 12.06
N GLY A 35 -19.78 -16.00 12.17
CA GLY A 35 -20.43 -15.75 13.46
C GLY A 35 -20.03 -14.40 14.06
N ALA A 36 -19.70 -13.42 13.22
CA ALA A 36 -19.35 -12.07 13.63
C ALA A 36 -20.56 -11.13 13.57
N VAL A 37 -20.65 -10.21 14.51
CA VAL A 37 -21.73 -9.21 14.57
C VAL A 37 -21.20 -7.88 14.04
N LEU A 38 -21.78 -7.39 12.95
CA LEU A 38 -21.42 -6.10 12.36
C LEU A 38 -21.78 -4.95 13.30
N ALA A 39 -20.89 -3.97 13.41
CA ALA A 39 -21.20 -2.71 14.08
C ALA A 39 -22.21 -1.88 13.25
N PRO A 40 -23.07 -1.06 13.89
CA PRO A 40 -24.07 -0.25 13.20
C PRO A 40 -23.45 0.86 12.33
N SER A 41 -22.19 1.20 12.55
CA SER A 41 -21.46 2.26 11.84
C SER A 41 -19.99 1.90 11.62
N GLY A 42 -19.28 2.69 10.81
CA GLY A 42 -17.85 2.52 10.53
C GLY A 42 -17.56 1.62 9.34
N ARG A 43 -18.55 1.30 8.51
CA ARG A 43 -18.35 0.60 7.24
C ARG A 43 -17.56 1.48 6.27
N ILE A 44 -16.60 0.88 5.59
CA ILE A 44 -15.76 1.52 4.57
C ILE A 44 -15.87 0.72 3.28
N HIS A 45 -16.17 1.42 2.18
CA HIS A 45 -16.14 0.87 0.83
C HIS A 45 -14.88 1.36 0.12
N ARG A 46 -14.18 0.43 -0.52
CA ARG A 46 -13.04 0.68 -1.41
C ARG A 46 -13.23 -0.19 -2.65
N TRP A 47 -12.50 0.13 -3.71
CA TRP A 47 -12.61 -0.65 -4.95
C TRP A 47 -12.27 -2.14 -4.75
N GLY A 48 -11.22 -2.45 -4.02
CA GLY A 48 -10.73 -3.83 -3.78
C GLY A 48 -11.36 -4.53 -2.59
N PHE A 49 -12.05 -3.81 -1.67
CA PHE A 49 -12.62 -4.41 -0.47
C PHE A 49 -13.72 -3.58 0.17
N VAL A 50 -14.50 -4.23 1.00
CA VAL A 50 -15.38 -3.60 1.98
C VAL A 50 -14.93 -4.01 3.37
N GLY A 51 -14.95 -3.08 4.32
CA GLY A 51 -14.58 -3.36 5.71
C GLY A 51 -15.55 -2.77 6.72
N SER A 52 -15.64 -3.38 7.89
CA SER A 52 -16.47 -2.91 8.98
C SER A 52 -15.91 -3.32 10.34
N PRO A 53 -16.08 -2.50 11.38
CA PRO A 53 -15.92 -2.98 12.74
C PRO A 53 -16.90 -4.09 13.03
N VAL A 54 -16.46 -5.12 13.75
CA VAL A 54 -17.29 -6.26 14.18
C VAL A 54 -17.00 -6.64 15.62
N THR A 55 -17.95 -7.34 16.23
CA THR A 55 -17.68 -8.18 17.41
C THR A 55 -17.46 -9.61 16.93
N PHE A 56 -16.28 -10.13 17.16
CA PHE A 56 -15.90 -11.50 16.81
C PHE A 56 -15.39 -12.22 18.06
N ARG A 57 -16.01 -13.34 18.45
CA ARG A 57 -15.68 -14.10 19.67
C ARG A 57 -15.60 -13.23 20.92
N GLY A 58 -16.55 -12.27 21.05
CA GLY A 58 -16.64 -11.35 22.18
C GLY A 58 -15.64 -10.16 22.17
N GLN A 59 -14.80 -10.04 21.13
CA GLN A 59 -13.82 -8.97 21.02
C GLN A 59 -14.13 -8.04 19.84
N ARG A 60 -13.79 -6.76 19.98
CA ARG A 60 -13.83 -5.80 18.85
C ARG A 60 -12.73 -6.17 17.86
N ALA A 61 -13.12 -6.27 16.60
CA ALA A 61 -12.24 -6.60 15.50
C ALA A 61 -12.62 -5.81 14.25
N TRP A 62 -11.81 -5.90 13.22
CA TRP A 62 -12.08 -5.37 11.88
C TRP A 62 -12.33 -6.54 10.93
N LEU A 63 -13.48 -6.57 10.28
CA LEU A 63 -13.77 -7.51 9.20
C LEU A 63 -13.47 -6.83 7.87
N ARG A 64 -12.56 -7.41 7.10
CA ARG A 64 -12.21 -7.02 5.74
C ARG A 64 -12.66 -8.10 4.76
N VAL A 65 -13.42 -7.72 3.75
CA VAL A 65 -13.95 -8.65 2.75
C VAL A 65 -13.53 -8.19 1.37
N SER A 66 -12.76 -9.02 0.67
CA SER A 66 -12.19 -8.71 -0.63
C SER A 66 -12.67 -9.74 -1.66
N PRO A 67 -13.51 -9.36 -2.62
CA PRO A 67 -13.80 -10.19 -3.78
C PRO A 67 -12.58 -10.26 -4.70
N PHE A 68 -12.34 -11.41 -5.29
CA PHE A 68 -11.28 -11.56 -6.30
C PHE A 68 -11.80 -11.14 -7.68
N LEU A 69 -11.38 -9.98 -8.14
CA LEU A 69 -11.70 -9.43 -9.44
C LEU A 69 -10.47 -9.58 -10.34
N GLU A 70 -10.44 -10.62 -11.18
CA GLU A 70 -9.26 -11.00 -11.98
C GLU A 70 -8.67 -9.87 -12.82
N HIS A 71 -9.52 -8.94 -13.28
CA HIS A 71 -9.09 -7.82 -14.12
C HIS A 71 -8.51 -6.64 -13.34
N GLU A 72 -8.71 -6.62 -12.01
CA GLU A 72 -8.39 -5.47 -11.15
C GLU A 72 -7.30 -5.80 -10.14
N MET A 73 -7.14 -7.07 -9.79
CA MET A 73 -6.26 -7.48 -8.71
C MET A 73 -5.55 -8.80 -9.04
N SER A 74 -4.25 -8.85 -8.84
CA SER A 74 -3.54 -10.13 -8.90
C SER A 74 -3.90 -11.00 -7.69
N ARG A 75 -3.89 -12.35 -7.86
CA ARG A 75 -4.07 -13.29 -6.73
C ARG A 75 -3.07 -13.04 -5.61
N LYS A 76 -1.88 -12.56 -5.94
CA LYS A 76 -0.85 -12.21 -4.94
C LYS A 76 -1.31 -11.03 -4.09
N ALA A 77 -1.78 -9.92 -4.68
CA ALA A 77 -2.34 -8.81 -3.91
C ALA A 77 -3.52 -9.28 -3.05
N TRP A 78 -4.45 -10.02 -3.61
CA TRP A 78 -5.65 -10.52 -2.92
C TRP A 78 -5.33 -11.39 -1.67
N ARG A 79 -4.19 -12.11 -1.67
CA ARG A 79 -3.72 -12.90 -0.53
C ARG A 79 -2.72 -12.16 0.37
N GLY A 80 -2.33 -10.95 -0.01
CA GLY A 80 -1.20 -10.25 0.62
C GLY A 80 -1.36 -10.04 2.11
N THR A 81 -2.53 -9.62 2.57
CA THR A 81 -2.81 -9.41 4.01
C THR A 81 -2.71 -10.72 4.80
N ALA A 82 -3.30 -11.79 4.28
CA ALA A 82 -3.26 -13.09 4.96
C ALA A 82 -1.83 -13.67 5.01
N GLU A 83 -1.10 -13.59 3.90
CA GLU A 83 0.29 -14.08 3.84
C GLU A 83 1.23 -13.23 4.70
N ALA A 84 0.97 -11.92 4.82
CA ALA A 84 1.71 -11.03 5.70
C ALA A 84 1.57 -11.40 7.19
N ALA A 85 0.55 -12.15 7.59
CA ALA A 85 0.39 -12.61 8.98
C ALA A 85 1.60 -13.41 9.48
N ALA A 86 2.31 -14.10 8.58
CA ALA A 86 3.52 -14.86 8.90
C ALA A 86 4.78 -14.00 9.10
N ILE A 87 4.75 -12.69 8.78
CA ILE A 87 5.92 -11.81 8.89
C ILE A 87 6.05 -11.29 10.31
N PRO A 88 7.06 -11.70 11.08
CA PRO A 88 7.26 -11.22 12.44
C PRO A 88 7.86 -9.80 12.44
N GLY A 89 7.68 -9.07 13.54
CA GLY A 89 8.36 -7.77 13.77
C GLY A 89 7.82 -6.58 12.97
N VAL A 90 6.89 -6.80 12.05
CA VAL A 90 6.20 -5.73 11.35
C VAL A 90 4.99 -5.27 12.17
N SER A 91 4.94 -3.98 12.51
CA SER A 91 3.79 -3.39 13.20
C SER A 91 2.60 -3.28 12.24
N LYS A 92 1.63 -4.15 12.42
CA LYS A 92 0.42 -4.27 11.58
C LYS A 92 -0.73 -4.92 12.37
N PRO A 93 -1.99 -4.79 11.92
CA PRO A 93 -3.09 -5.57 12.49
C PRO A 93 -2.80 -7.07 12.40
N SER A 94 -3.09 -7.80 13.48
CA SER A 94 -2.95 -9.26 13.50
C SER A 94 -4.15 -9.93 12.84
N LEU A 95 -3.91 -10.94 12.01
CA LEU A 95 -4.96 -11.77 11.45
C LEU A 95 -5.47 -12.73 12.51
N LEU A 96 -6.73 -12.58 12.91
CA LEU A 96 -7.40 -13.40 13.92
C LEU A 96 -8.07 -14.63 13.32
N HIS A 97 -8.66 -14.45 12.13
CA HIS A 97 -9.33 -15.52 11.40
C HIS A 97 -9.50 -15.17 9.93
N ARG A 98 -9.64 -16.20 9.07
CA ARG A 98 -9.86 -16.02 7.64
C ARG A 98 -10.71 -17.16 7.10
N ILE A 99 -11.63 -16.84 6.20
CA ILE A 99 -12.33 -17.79 5.37
C ILE A 99 -12.27 -17.37 3.90
N GLU A 100 -12.30 -18.33 3.01
CA GLU A 100 -12.55 -18.12 1.57
C GLU A 100 -13.86 -18.81 1.21
N TRP A 101 -14.64 -18.18 0.33
CA TRP A 101 -15.89 -18.70 -0.17
C TRP A 101 -16.17 -18.14 -1.56
N HIS A 102 -17.22 -18.61 -2.24
CA HIS A 102 -17.64 -18.11 -3.55
C HIS A 102 -18.98 -17.42 -3.44
N ALA A 103 -19.04 -16.16 -3.85
CA ALA A 103 -20.30 -15.44 -3.99
C ALA A 103 -21.10 -16.05 -5.15
N HIS A 104 -22.40 -16.29 -4.90
CA HIS A 104 -23.31 -16.84 -5.92
C HIS A 104 -23.61 -15.79 -7.00
N GLY A 105 -23.72 -16.25 -8.25
CA GLY A 105 -24.05 -15.43 -9.41
C GLY A 105 -23.80 -16.21 -10.70
N PRO A 106 -24.07 -15.61 -11.87
CA PRO A 106 -23.80 -16.22 -13.17
C PRO A 106 -22.32 -16.65 -13.35
N SER A 107 -21.43 -15.92 -12.69
CA SER A 107 -20.00 -16.28 -12.55
C SER A 107 -19.65 -16.18 -11.08
N PRO A 108 -19.39 -17.31 -10.41
CA PRO A 108 -19.00 -17.30 -8.99
C PRO A 108 -17.71 -16.51 -8.77
N VAL A 109 -17.74 -15.56 -7.84
CA VAL A 109 -16.59 -14.71 -7.50
C VAL A 109 -15.96 -15.24 -6.21
N PRO A 110 -14.67 -15.59 -6.19
CA PRO A 110 -13.98 -15.91 -4.96
C PRO A 110 -13.96 -14.71 -4.01
N VAL A 111 -14.21 -14.93 -2.73
CA VAL A 111 -14.25 -13.91 -1.69
C VAL A 111 -13.34 -14.33 -0.54
N SER A 112 -12.43 -13.45 -0.11
CA SER A 112 -11.67 -13.58 1.12
C SER A 112 -12.30 -12.72 2.21
N ALA A 113 -12.59 -13.29 3.36
CA ALA A 113 -13.04 -12.56 4.52
C ALA A 113 -12.02 -12.75 5.65
N GLU A 114 -11.43 -11.67 6.10
CA GLU A 114 -10.34 -11.59 7.06
C GLU A 114 -10.79 -10.81 8.29
N VAL A 115 -10.69 -11.44 9.45
CA VAL A 115 -10.90 -10.77 10.74
C VAL A 115 -9.54 -10.36 11.30
N LEU A 116 -9.36 -9.06 11.46
CA LEU A 116 -8.13 -8.45 11.94
C LEU A 116 -8.34 -7.82 13.32
N THR A 117 -7.28 -7.68 14.09
CA THR A 117 -7.34 -6.85 15.31
C THR A 117 -7.79 -5.43 14.96
N MET A 118 -8.65 -4.87 15.81
CA MET A 118 -9.14 -3.50 15.62
C MET A 118 -8.03 -2.49 15.84
N VAL A 119 -7.77 -1.66 14.85
CA VAL A 119 -6.91 -0.49 14.98
C VAL A 119 -7.76 0.71 15.37
N THR A 120 -7.36 1.42 16.42
CA THR A 120 -8.08 2.56 16.98
C THR A 120 -7.43 3.90 16.62
N ASP A 121 -6.14 3.88 16.29
CA ASP A 121 -5.45 5.08 15.87
C ASP A 121 -5.86 5.49 14.45
N PRO A 122 -6.01 6.77 14.16
CA PRO A 122 -6.34 7.23 12.83
C PRO A 122 -5.19 6.99 11.85
N VAL A 123 -5.50 7.01 10.55
CA VAL A 123 -4.48 7.09 9.50
C VAL A 123 -3.68 8.38 9.66
N ALA A 124 -2.38 8.32 9.37
CA ALA A 124 -1.49 9.48 9.48
C ALA A 124 -1.88 10.61 8.52
N SER A 125 -2.48 10.28 7.38
CA SER A 125 -3.10 11.23 6.46
C SER A 125 -4.28 10.57 5.75
N ARG A 126 -5.25 11.39 5.32
CA ARG A 126 -6.33 10.95 4.42
C ARG A 126 -5.93 11.01 2.94
N GLU A 127 -4.73 11.50 2.68
CA GLU A 127 -4.17 11.64 1.34
C GLU A 127 -2.84 10.91 1.25
N ARG A 128 -2.58 10.31 0.09
CA ARG A 128 -1.33 9.60 -0.23
C ARG A 128 -0.10 10.50 -0.11
N PHE A 129 -0.22 11.74 -0.54
CA PHE A 129 0.81 12.76 -0.42
C PHE A 129 0.55 13.61 0.82
N LEU A 130 1.52 13.71 1.70
CA LEU A 130 1.39 14.42 2.96
C LEU A 130 1.37 15.94 2.70
N ARG A 131 0.31 16.61 3.15
CA ARG A 131 0.15 18.07 3.02
C ARG A 131 0.20 18.81 4.34
N THR A 132 -0.12 18.13 5.41
CA THR A 132 -0.09 18.65 6.78
C THR A 132 0.68 17.71 7.68
N ALA A 133 1.45 18.23 8.63
CA ALA A 133 2.20 17.41 9.56
C ALA A 133 1.24 16.67 10.50
N PRO A 134 1.25 15.32 10.52
CA PRO A 134 0.57 14.56 11.56
C PRO A 134 1.38 14.59 12.87
N ASP A 135 0.73 14.21 13.96
CA ASP A 135 1.41 14.01 15.25
C ASP A 135 2.24 12.71 15.19
N LEU A 136 3.56 12.85 15.08
CA LEU A 136 4.52 11.76 14.97
C LEU A 136 5.53 11.83 16.12
N PRO A 137 5.31 11.11 17.22
CA PRO A 137 6.28 11.04 18.31
C PRO A 137 7.55 10.31 17.88
N ALA A 138 8.66 10.48 18.61
CA ALA A 138 9.95 9.88 18.28
C ALA A 138 9.89 8.35 18.13
N ASP A 139 9.07 7.69 18.95
CA ASP A 139 8.86 6.25 18.90
C ASP A 139 8.24 5.79 17.58
N TRP A 140 7.42 6.63 16.94
CA TRP A 140 6.82 6.34 15.65
C TRP A 140 7.88 6.09 14.56
N PHE A 141 8.92 6.91 14.51
CA PHE A 141 10.01 6.77 13.54
C PHE A 141 10.87 5.54 13.81
N ARG A 142 11.08 5.20 15.08
CA ARG A 142 11.76 3.96 15.47
C ARG A 142 10.97 2.72 15.03
N ASP A 143 9.65 2.72 15.25
CA ASP A 143 8.77 1.62 14.91
C ASP A 143 8.60 1.47 13.38
N LEU A 144 8.58 2.58 12.64
CA LEU A 144 8.68 2.60 11.19
C LEU A 144 9.95 1.90 10.71
N ALA A 145 11.12 2.33 11.19
CA ALA A 145 12.41 1.77 10.78
C ALA A 145 12.50 0.28 11.13
N ALA A 146 12.11 -0.11 12.33
CA ALA A 146 12.09 -1.50 12.78
C ALA A 146 11.15 -2.38 11.92
N SER A 147 9.95 -1.89 11.61
CA SER A 147 8.98 -2.63 10.79
C SER A 147 9.49 -2.84 9.36
N LEU A 148 10.11 -1.83 8.74
CA LEU A 148 10.66 -1.96 7.40
C LEU A 148 11.90 -2.87 7.38
N ALA A 149 12.73 -2.85 8.42
CA ALA A 149 13.85 -3.77 8.56
C ALA A 149 13.37 -5.22 8.71
N ALA A 150 12.35 -5.45 9.53
CA ALA A 150 11.74 -6.77 9.72
C ALA A 150 11.11 -7.30 8.42
N LEU A 151 10.42 -6.43 7.65
CA LEU A 151 9.85 -6.80 6.36
C LEU A 151 10.94 -7.21 5.37
N ARG A 152 12.02 -6.44 5.25
CA ARG A 152 13.16 -6.76 4.36
C ARG A 152 13.86 -8.06 4.72
N ALA A 153 13.94 -8.38 6.00
CA ALA A 153 14.54 -9.63 6.47
C ALA A 153 13.69 -10.87 6.14
N TYR A 154 12.42 -10.71 5.80
CA TYR A 154 11.53 -11.82 5.50
C TYR A 154 11.65 -12.25 4.04
N PRO A 155 12.08 -13.49 3.75
CA PRO A 155 12.25 -13.96 2.38
C PRO A 155 10.90 -14.14 1.68
N THR A 156 10.81 -13.78 0.39
CA THR A 156 9.61 -13.98 -0.41
C THR A 156 9.93 -14.20 -1.88
N ASP A 157 9.06 -14.92 -2.57
CA ASP A 157 9.03 -15.05 -4.02
C ASP A 157 7.88 -14.26 -4.68
N ARG A 158 7.13 -13.49 -3.88
CA ARG A 158 6.04 -12.64 -4.36
C ARG A 158 6.60 -11.59 -5.32
N ARG A 159 6.03 -11.50 -6.52
CA ARG A 159 6.47 -10.54 -7.55
C ARG A 159 5.27 -9.86 -8.17
N PHE A 160 5.43 -8.57 -8.42
CA PHE A 160 4.50 -7.77 -9.22
C PHE A 160 5.26 -7.28 -10.47
N PRO A 161 4.69 -7.42 -11.68
CA PRO A 161 5.41 -7.13 -12.94
C PRO A 161 6.01 -5.71 -13.00
N VAL A 162 5.32 -4.72 -12.42
CA VAL A 162 5.79 -3.33 -12.40
C VAL A 162 6.96 -3.07 -11.45
N HIS A 163 7.41 -4.07 -10.71
CA HIS A 163 8.49 -3.99 -9.72
C HIS A 163 9.63 -4.97 -10.04
N ASP A 164 9.92 -5.21 -11.30
CA ASP A 164 11.10 -5.95 -11.74
C ASP A 164 12.21 -5.02 -12.30
N ALA A 165 13.37 -5.58 -12.57
CA ALA A 165 14.54 -4.82 -12.98
C ALA A 165 14.39 -4.21 -14.40
N GLU A 166 13.69 -4.91 -15.31
CA GLU A 166 13.49 -4.46 -16.68
C GLU A 166 12.52 -3.29 -16.73
N GLU A 167 11.39 -3.40 -16.04
CA GLU A 167 10.41 -2.33 -15.89
C GLU A 167 11.00 -1.08 -15.23
N TYR A 168 11.85 -1.25 -14.22
CA TYR A 168 12.55 -0.12 -13.60
C TYR A 168 13.53 0.54 -14.58
N SER A 169 14.31 -0.22 -15.32
CA SER A 169 15.25 0.31 -16.32
C SER A 169 14.52 1.12 -17.38
N TYR A 170 13.41 0.58 -17.91
CA TYR A 170 12.56 1.28 -18.86
C TYR A 170 11.98 2.59 -18.27
N LEU A 171 11.42 2.49 -17.07
CA LEU A 171 10.83 3.64 -16.37
C LEU A 171 11.84 4.78 -16.16
N LEU A 172 13.03 4.46 -15.65
CA LEU A 172 14.08 5.44 -15.39
C LEU A 172 14.57 6.10 -16.68
N SER A 173 14.79 5.31 -17.75
CA SER A 173 15.21 5.81 -19.05
C SER A 173 14.14 6.75 -19.65
N ALA A 174 12.87 6.37 -19.57
CA ALA A 174 11.75 7.17 -20.06
C ALA A 174 11.57 8.48 -19.28
N THR A 175 11.79 8.44 -17.95
CA THR A 175 11.57 9.59 -17.06
C THR A 175 12.71 10.58 -17.12
N TYR A 176 13.95 10.11 -16.99
CA TYR A 176 15.10 10.99 -16.80
C TYR A 176 15.87 11.28 -18.10
N ARG A 177 15.77 10.43 -19.12
CA ARG A 177 16.45 10.55 -20.42
C ARG A 177 17.97 10.71 -20.31
N ARG A 178 18.54 10.19 -19.26
CA ARG A 178 19.99 10.16 -18.97
C ARG A 178 20.35 8.89 -18.19
N PRO A 179 21.58 8.41 -18.25
CA PRO A 179 22.00 7.20 -17.55
C PRO A 179 21.88 7.37 -16.04
N VAL A 180 21.54 6.27 -15.34
CA VAL A 180 21.61 6.19 -13.89
C VAL A 180 23.09 6.12 -13.48
N PRO A 181 23.54 6.89 -12.47
CA PRO A 181 24.93 6.87 -12.01
C PRO A 181 25.39 5.49 -11.57
N ALA A 182 26.65 5.16 -11.82
CA ALA A 182 27.25 3.88 -11.44
C ALA A 182 27.20 3.58 -9.92
N GLY A 183 27.07 4.64 -9.09
CA GLY A 183 26.86 4.52 -7.65
C GLY A 183 25.44 4.12 -7.22
N CYS A 184 24.48 4.05 -8.15
CA CYS A 184 23.10 3.62 -7.92
C CYS A 184 22.92 2.19 -8.41
N VAL A 185 23.26 1.20 -7.59
CA VAL A 185 23.20 -0.23 -7.95
C VAL A 185 22.00 -0.88 -7.26
N PRO A 186 21.01 -1.41 -8.00
CA PRO A 186 19.85 -2.04 -7.39
C PRO A 186 20.21 -3.36 -6.72
N ALA A 187 19.73 -3.56 -5.50
CA ALA A 187 19.56 -4.86 -4.86
C ALA A 187 18.05 -5.10 -4.68
N PHE A 188 17.63 -6.34 -4.66
CA PHE A 188 16.22 -6.70 -4.53
C PHE A 188 15.97 -7.43 -3.22
N GLY A 189 14.88 -7.09 -2.56
CA GLY A 189 14.45 -7.69 -1.28
C GLY A 189 12.96 -7.52 -1.08
N THR A 190 12.47 -7.95 0.07
CA THR A 190 11.06 -7.81 0.42
C THR A 190 10.76 -6.37 0.81
N GLU A 191 9.87 -5.73 0.07
CA GLU A 191 9.47 -4.33 0.28
C GLU A 191 7.95 -4.19 0.25
N HIS A 192 7.43 -3.17 0.92
CA HIS A 192 6.05 -2.72 0.76
C HIS A 192 5.98 -1.70 -0.38
N ILE A 193 5.27 -2.04 -1.46
CA ILE A 193 5.28 -1.24 -2.69
C ILE A 193 4.17 -0.18 -2.76
N ASP A 194 3.32 -0.09 -1.75
CA ASP A 194 2.31 0.96 -1.59
C ASP A 194 2.35 1.59 -0.18
N LEU A 195 3.55 1.74 0.39
CA LEU A 195 3.73 2.38 1.70
C LEU A 195 3.57 3.89 1.56
N ASN A 196 2.40 4.38 1.92
CA ASN A 196 2.04 5.79 1.86
C ASN A 196 1.29 6.23 3.12
N TRP A 197 1.02 7.52 3.24
CA TRP A 197 0.46 8.13 4.44
C TRP A 197 -1.00 7.74 4.73
N GLU A 198 -1.75 7.24 3.73
CA GLU A 198 -3.09 6.69 3.92
C GLU A 198 -3.07 5.27 4.52
N ASN A 199 -1.95 4.56 4.39
CA ASN A 199 -1.80 3.15 4.76
C ASN A 199 -1.04 2.95 6.07
N ILE A 200 -0.76 4.01 6.81
CA ILE A 200 -0.08 3.96 8.11
C ILE A 200 -0.83 4.80 9.15
N THR A 201 -0.66 4.45 10.43
CA THR A 201 -1.33 5.16 11.54
C THR A 201 -0.42 6.11 12.29
N ALA A 202 -1.02 7.06 13.02
CA ALA A 202 -0.41 7.94 14.01
C ALA A 202 -1.38 8.14 15.19
N PRO A 203 -0.92 8.39 16.44
CA PRO A 203 0.48 8.57 16.85
C PRO A 203 1.27 7.25 17.01
N ARG A 204 0.60 6.08 17.05
CA ARG A 204 1.29 4.78 17.05
C ARG A 204 1.42 4.28 15.62
N PHE A 205 2.62 3.86 15.25
CA PHE A 205 2.89 3.34 13.90
C PHE A 205 2.32 1.94 13.71
N GLN A 206 1.49 1.77 12.68
CA GLN A 206 1.09 0.47 12.11
C GLN A 206 0.89 0.61 10.60
N ILE A 207 1.22 -0.43 9.85
CA ILE A 207 0.89 -0.55 8.43
C ILE A 207 -0.47 -1.22 8.30
N LEU A 208 -1.46 -0.54 7.72
CA LEU A 208 -2.85 -1.01 7.66
C LEU A 208 -3.13 -1.92 6.47
N ASP A 209 -2.49 -1.66 5.33
CA ASP A 209 -2.77 -2.36 4.08
C ASP A 209 -1.56 -3.20 3.64
N MET A 210 -1.57 -4.47 4.05
CA MET A 210 -0.53 -5.45 3.72
C MET A 210 -0.86 -6.27 2.45
N GLU A 211 -1.55 -5.71 1.47
CA GLU A 211 -1.79 -6.39 0.19
C GLU A 211 -0.56 -6.34 -0.72
N HIS A 212 0.12 -5.20 -0.72
CA HIS A 212 1.11 -4.83 -1.71
C HIS A 212 2.53 -4.90 -1.14
N TRP A 213 2.98 -6.12 -0.79
CA TRP A 213 4.38 -6.39 -0.46
C TRP A 213 4.93 -7.49 -1.38
N CYS A 214 6.18 -7.34 -1.80
CA CYS A 214 6.78 -8.25 -2.78
C CYS A 214 8.30 -8.05 -2.84
N VAL A 215 8.95 -8.82 -3.70
CA VAL A 215 10.33 -8.53 -4.13
C VAL A 215 10.30 -7.25 -4.97
N ALA A 216 10.98 -6.22 -4.49
CA ALA A 216 11.19 -4.94 -5.18
C ALA A 216 12.61 -4.44 -4.89
N VAL A 217 13.00 -3.32 -5.48
CA VAL A 217 14.30 -2.72 -5.17
C VAL A 217 14.37 -2.34 -3.70
N THR A 218 15.43 -2.78 -3.03
CA THR A 218 15.63 -2.56 -1.59
C THR A 218 15.65 -1.07 -1.28
N GLY A 219 14.79 -0.68 -0.33
CA GLY A 219 14.57 0.71 0.05
C GLY A 219 13.39 1.37 -0.64
N TYR A 220 12.63 0.65 -1.51
CA TYR A 220 11.51 1.24 -2.25
C TYR A 220 10.43 1.81 -1.33
N GLY A 221 9.96 1.04 -0.34
CA GLY A 221 8.92 1.51 0.59
C GLY A 221 9.37 2.74 1.39
N ALA A 222 10.62 2.72 1.86
CA ALA A 222 11.25 3.86 2.54
C ALA A 222 11.31 5.10 1.64
N ALA A 223 11.77 4.93 0.40
CA ALA A 223 11.87 6.00 -0.59
C ALA A 223 10.50 6.58 -0.94
N TYR A 224 9.51 5.72 -1.17
CA TYR A 224 8.16 6.16 -1.51
C TYR A 224 7.53 7.00 -0.38
N LEU A 225 7.61 6.52 0.87
CA LEU A 225 7.12 7.27 2.03
C LEU A 225 7.84 8.61 2.20
N TYR A 226 9.17 8.64 2.07
CA TYR A 226 9.99 9.84 2.15
C TYR A 226 9.58 10.89 1.10
N LEU A 227 9.49 10.49 -0.17
CA LEU A 227 9.21 11.39 -1.28
C LEU A 227 7.78 11.93 -1.25
N THR A 228 6.83 11.14 -0.76
CA THR A 228 5.44 11.58 -0.60
C THR A 228 5.22 12.55 0.58
N ALA A 229 6.26 12.79 1.41
CA ALA A 229 6.27 13.80 2.47
C ALA A 229 6.90 15.14 2.04
N PHE A 230 7.35 15.32 0.82
CA PHE A 230 8.13 16.50 0.38
C PHE A 230 7.40 17.84 0.49
N GLU A 231 6.08 17.84 0.56
CA GLU A 231 5.29 19.06 0.83
C GLU A 231 5.33 19.46 2.32
N VAL A 232 5.81 18.58 3.21
CA VAL A 232 6.00 18.85 4.64
C VAL A 232 7.47 18.59 5.01
N PRO A 233 8.38 19.54 4.75
CA PRO A 233 9.83 19.32 4.83
C PRO A 233 10.33 18.82 6.19
N ALA A 234 9.70 19.25 7.29
CA ALA A 234 10.09 18.79 8.62
C ALA A 234 9.83 17.28 8.81
N VAL A 235 8.68 16.78 8.33
CA VAL A 235 8.36 15.35 8.38
C VAL A 235 9.28 14.58 7.44
N ALA A 236 9.49 15.07 6.23
CA ALA A 236 10.43 14.46 5.28
C ALA A 236 11.84 14.32 5.87
N ALA A 237 12.34 15.35 6.57
CA ALA A 237 13.64 15.30 7.24
C ALA A 237 13.70 14.24 8.33
N HIS A 238 12.66 14.09 9.16
CA HIS A 238 12.61 13.06 10.18
C HIS A 238 12.56 11.64 9.57
N VAL A 239 11.70 11.43 8.55
CA VAL A 239 11.65 10.14 7.81
C VAL A 239 13.02 9.83 7.20
N ARG A 240 13.65 10.84 6.58
CA ARG A 240 14.99 10.71 6.00
C ARG A 240 16.02 10.26 7.03
N THR A 241 16.02 10.90 8.20
CA THR A 241 16.92 10.58 9.31
C THR A 241 16.68 9.16 9.83
N ALA A 242 15.41 8.79 10.06
CA ALA A 242 15.07 7.47 10.59
C ALA A 242 15.41 6.32 9.63
N LEU A 243 15.46 6.58 8.33
CA LEU A 243 15.70 5.58 7.27
C LEU A 243 17.03 5.79 6.54
N THR A 244 17.97 6.54 7.13
CA THR A 244 19.29 6.82 6.55
C THR A 244 20.02 5.54 6.14
N ASP A 245 20.01 4.52 7.00
CA ASP A 245 20.73 3.25 6.80
C ASP A 245 20.32 2.51 5.52
N VAL A 246 19.10 2.74 5.02
CA VAL A 246 18.65 2.15 3.77
C VAL A 246 18.65 3.15 2.62
N LEU A 247 18.25 4.40 2.85
CA LEU A 247 18.14 5.41 1.78
C LEU A 247 19.50 5.84 1.22
N ASP A 248 20.58 5.81 2.03
CA ASP A 248 21.93 6.21 1.62
C ASP A 248 22.75 5.10 0.97
N THR A 249 22.21 3.88 0.92
CA THR A 249 22.86 2.77 0.21
C THR A 249 22.77 2.97 -1.32
N PRO A 250 23.65 2.33 -2.10
CA PRO A 250 23.52 2.33 -3.57
C PRO A 250 22.11 1.91 -4.06
N SER A 251 21.52 0.88 -3.44
CA SER A 251 20.18 0.44 -3.75
C SER A 251 19.10 1.43 -3.29
N GLY A 252 19.26 2.04 -2.13
CA GLY A 252 18.35 3.08 -1.65
C GLY A 252 18.31 4.30 -2.55
N ARG A 253 19.45 4.73 -3.10
CA ARG A 253 19.50 5.82 -4.10
C ARG A 253 18.79 5.42 -5.39
N TYR A 254 19.01 4.20 -5.86
CA TYR A 254 18.27 3.66 -7.01
C TYR A 254 16.76 3.60 -6.72
N ALA A 255 16.36 3.14 -5.53
CA ALA A 255 14.98 3.08 -5.10
C ALA A 255 14.30 4.46 -5.07
N GLN A 256 15.02 5.50 -4.64
CA GLN A 256 14.53 6.88 -4.66
C GLN A 256 14.29 7.38 -6.09
N LEU A 257 15.15 7.06 -7.05
CA LEU A 257 14.92 7.36 -8.46
C LEU A 257 13.70 6.64 -9.00
N VAL A 258 13.55 5.34 -8.71
CA VAL A 258 12.38 4.54 -9.13
C VAL A 258 11.09 5.07 -8.52
N ALA A 259 11.08 5.32 -7.20
CA ALA A 259 9.89 5.83 -6.51
C ALA A 259 9.49 7.22 -7.05
N ALA A 260 10.46 8.13 -7.25
CA ALA A 260 10.20 9.44 -7.83
C ALA A 260 9.64 9.33 -9.26
N ALA A 261 10.19 8.46 -10.10
CA ALA A 261 9.71 8.25 -11.46
C ALA A 261 8.26 7.71 -11.49
N LEU A 262 7.92 6.78 -10.58
CA LEU A 262 6.54 6.27 -10.44
C LEU A 262 5.57 7.37 -9.95
N ILE A 263 6.00 8.19 -8.98
CA ILE A 263 5.19 9.33 -8.50
C ILE A 263 4.98 10.32 -9.64
N LEU A 264 6.04 10.73 -10.34
CA LEU A 264 5.97 11.66 -11.47
C LEU A 264 5.02 11.15 -12.57
N ARG A 265 5.12 9.85 -12.92
CA ARG A 265 4.20 9.22 -13.88
C ARG A 265 2.73 9.30 -13.43
N ASN A 266 2.47 9.16 -12.14
CA ASN A 266 1.11 9.28 -11.61
C ASN A 266 0.63 10.74 -11.59
N LEU A 267 1.50 11.69 -11.25
CA LEU A 267 1.17 13.13 -11.25
C LEU A 267 0.84 13.68 -12.65
N THR A 268 1.29 13.04 -13.74
CA THR A 268 0.84 13.43 -15.09
C THR A 268 -0.66 13.25 -15.30
N ARG A 269 -1.33 12.48 -14.43
CA ARG A 269 -2.76 12.14 -14.49
C ARG A 269 -3.58 12.75 -13.37
N LEU A 270 -2.94 13.39 -12.40
CA LEU A 270 -3.54 13.95 -11.18
C LEU A 270 -3.14 15.43 -11.06
N PRO A 271 -3.98 16.27 -10.42
CA PRO A 271 -3.56 17.62 -10.05
C PRO A 271 -2.31 17.60 -9.17
N ASP A 272 -1.38 18.52 -9.43
CA ASP A 272 -0.18 18.76 -8.63
C ASP A 272 -0.21 20.16 -7.96
N PRO A 273 -1.15 20.42 -7.05
CA PRO A 273 -1.36 21.76 -6.49
C PRO A 273 -0.20 22.24 -5.60
N GLY A 274 0.56 21.32 -5.02
CA GLY A 274 1.71 21.62 -4.16
C GLY A 274 3.04 21.79 -4.92
N GLY A 275 3.06 21.57 -6.23
CA GLY A 275 4.29 21.59 -7.03
C GLY A 275 5.25 20.45 -6.67
N LEU A 276 4.72 19.31 -6.26
CA LEU A 276 5.51 18.12 -5.89
C LEU A 276 6.38 17.64 -7.05
N ALA A 277 5.88 17.65 -8.28
CA ALA A 277 6.65 17.24 -9.46
C ALA A 277 7.95 18.06 -9.61
N GLY A 278 7.86 19.38 -9.45
CA GLY A 278 9.05 20.25 -9.50
C GLY A 278 10.04 19.97 -8.36
N ARG A 279 9.56 19.65 -7.17
CA ARG A 279 10.42 19.25 -6.03
C ARG A 279 11.13 17.92 -6.30
N LEU A 280 10.39 16.94 -6.85
CA LEU A 280 10.94 15.63 -7.18
C LEU A 280 12.01 15.73 -8.28
N HIS A 281 11.78 16.54 -9.33
CA HIS A 281 12.79 16.76 -10.35
C HIS A 281 14.08 17.37 -9.77
N ARG A 282 13.98 18.44 -8.99
CA ARG A 282 15.15 19.04 -8.33
C ARG A 282 15.88 18.06 -7.42
N TYR A 283 15.14 17.25 -6.69
CA TYR A 283 15.73 16.24 -5.82
C TYR A 283 16.46 15.15 -6.61
N THR A 284 15.79 14.57 -7.61
CA THR A 284 16.39 13.52 -8.44
C THR A 284 17.59 14.01 -9.23
N ASP A 285 17.63 15.31 -9.60
CA ASP A 285 18.81 15.92 -10.22
C ASP A 285 20.05 15.81 -9.30
N THR A 286 19.90 15.87 -7.98
CA THR A 286 21.00 15.68 -7.04
C THR A 286 21.47 14.22 -6.93
N LEU A 287 20.61 13.25 -7.26
CA LEU A 287 20.96 11.83 -7.26
C LEU A 287 21.54 11.34 -8.59
N LEU A 288 21.35 12.11 -9.65
CA LEU A 288 21.76 11.77 -11.01
C LEU A 288 23.10 12.45 -11.41
N VAL A 289 23.85 12.94 -10.44
CA VAL A 289 25.18 13.55 -10.62
C VAL A 289 26.27 12.52 -10.46
#